data_41d96b0a9f91f0df67d741663e25f2f5
#
_entry.id   41d96b0a9f91f0df67d741663e25f2f5
#
_cell.length_a   1.000
_cell.length_b   1.000
_cell.length_c   1.000
_cell.angle_alpha   90.00
_cell.angle_beta   90.00
_cell.angle_gamma   90.00
#
_symmetry.space_group_name_H-M   'P 1'
#
loop_
_entity.id
_entity.type
_entity.pdbx_description
1 polymer ?
#
loop_
_entity_poly.entity_id
_entity_poly.type
_entity_poly.pdbx_seq_one_letter_code
_entity_poly.pdbx_strand_id
1 'polypeptide(L)'
;MAVLPVVPGEQSFALGIYLLSFWHYCLYWMAFAFGVQSFGTFKRGAVIAKTVSVAALAIVYLRAPIDFASLAVIAAGILLNVRAAAVLGFDRTYYGHEVAGLPLRRVAVFPYSLTAHPMILGNVAAFGGTLINDAFRAQWWPLASLHVALNIGLLVMELAGTGRRRAVRIGGGVVLAGTLFAAVLAGLGTS
;
A
#
# COMPACT_ATOMS: atom_id res chain seq x y z
N MET A 1 -6.64 -34.88 8.44
CA MET A 1 -7.06 -33.58 7.88
C MET A 1 -6.97 -33.74 6.36
N ALA A 2 -8.10 -33.87 5.66
CA ALA A 2 -8.09 -34.01 4.20
C ALA A 2 -7.79 -32.68 3.58
N VAL A 3 -6.69 -32.57 2.85
CA VAL A 3 -6.37 -31.42 2.01
C VAL A 3 -7.35 -31.45 0.84
N LEU A 4 -8.28 -30.51 0.81
CA LEU A 4 -9.19 -30.37 -0.33
C LEU A 4 -8.38 -30.01 -1.58
N PRO A 5 -8.67 -30.63 -2.74
CA PRO A 5 -7.97 -30.29 -3.97
C PRO A 5 -8.25 -28.83 -4.35
N VAL A 6 -7.18 -28.10 -4.61
CA VAL A 6 -7.23 -26.70 -5.03
C VAL A 6 -7.88 -26.59 -6.40
N VAL A 7 -8.91 -25.77 -6.50
CA VAL A 7 -9.53 -25.46 -7.79
C VAL A 7 -8.57 -24.56 -8.57
N PRO A 8 -8.10 -24.94 -9.77
CA PRO A 8 -7.10 -24.18 -10.54
C PRO A 8 -7.44 -22.70 -10.75
N GLY A 9 -8.73 -22.35 -10.76
CA GLY A 9 -9.21 -20.96 -10.87
C GLY A 9 -8.95 -20.09 -9.62
N GLU A 10 -8.90 -20.68 -8.43
CA GLU A 10 -8.68 -19.93 -7.19
C GLU A 10 -7.23 -19.48 -7.02
N GLN A 11 -6.28 -20.30 -7.44
CA GLN A 11 -4.85 -19.92 -7.44
C GLN A 11 -4.58 -18.77 -8.39
N SER A 12 -5.11 -18.83 -9.62
CA SER A 12 -4.97 -17.77 -10.61
C SER A 12 -5.61 -16.47 -10.13
N PHE A 13 -6.76 -16.57 -9.45
CA PHE A 13 -7.43 -15.42 -8.84
C PHE A 13 -6.57 -14.81 -7.73
N ALA A 14 -6.07 -15.61 -6.79
CA ALA A 14 -5.23 -15.14 -5.70
C ALA A 14 -3.95 -14.47 -6.24
N LEU A 15 -3.27 -15.09 -7.18
CA LEU A 15 -2.08 -14.52 -7.83
C LEU A 15 -2.41 -13.16 -8.48
N GLY A 16 -3.54 -13.07 -9.20
CA GLY A 16 -4.00 -11.81 -9.79
C GLY A 16 -4.21 -10.71 -8.74
N ILE A 17 -4.86 -11.04 -7.62
CA ILE A 17 -5.08 -10.10 -6.50
C ILE A 17 -3.74 -9.59 -5.95
N TYR A 18 -2.78 -10.48 -5.67
CA TYR A 18 -1.46 -10.08 -5.17
C TYR A 18 -0.73 -9.16 -6.17
N LEU A 19 -0.66 -9.52 -7.46
CA LEU A 19 0.00 -8.73 -8.47
C LEU A 19 -0.61 -7.34 -8.62
N LEU A 20 -1.94 -7.23 -8.67
CA LEU A 20 -2.65 -5.96 -8.78
C LEU A 20 -2.49 -5.12 -7.52
N SER A 21 -2.45 -5.75 -6.34
CA SER A 21 -2.33 -5.06 -5.05
C SER A 21 -0.97 -4.37 -4.87
N PHE A 22 0.11 -4.91 -5.44
CA PHE A 22 1.46 -4.40 -5.17
C PHE A 22 2.04 -3.50 -6.27
N TRP A 23 1.40 -3.36 -7.40
CA TRP A 23 1.92 -2.59 -8.53
C TRP A 23 2.25 -1.13 -8.18
N HIS A 24 1.40 -0.44 -7.42
CA HIS A 24 1.65 0.96 -7.08
C HIS A 24 2.90 1.16 -6.21
N TYR A 25 3.27 0.19 -5.36
CA TYR A 25 4.53 0.25 -4.59
C TYR A 25 5.75 0.13 -5.51
N CYS A 26 5.67 -0.68 -6.56
CA CYS A 26 6.72 -0.76 -7.59
C CYS A 26 6.92 0.60 -8.26
N LEU A 27 5.84 1.29 -8.63
CA LEU A 27 5.91 2.62 -9.24
C LEU A 27 6.55 3.65 -8.30
N TYR A 28 6.18 3.65 -7.03
CA TYR A 28 6.78 4.54 -6.04
C TYR A 28 8.26 4.25 -5.85
N TRP A 29 8.62 2.98 -5.64
CA TRP A 29 10.02 2.60 -5.53
C TRP A 29 10.84 3.01 -6.76
N MET A 30 10.35 2.77 -7.98
CA MET A 30 11.03 3.20 -9.21
C MET A 30 11.21 4.71 -9.26
N ALA A 31 10.19 5.48 -8.88
CA ALA A 31 10.27 6.94 -8.85
C ALA A 31 11.35 7.44 -7.87
N PHE A 32 11.42 6.86 -6.66
CA PHE A 32 12.45 7.21 -5.67
C PHE A 32 13.85 6.76 -6.10
N ALA A 33 13.97 5.57 -6.71
CA ALA A 33 15.25 4.97 -7.07
C ALA A 33 15.88 5.61 -8.31
N PHE A 34 15.08 5.93 -9.32
CA PHE A 34 15.55 6.33 -10.64
C PHE A 34 15.09 7.73 -11.07
N GLY A 35 14.16 8.33 -10.30
CA GLY A 35 13.50 9.56 -10.68
C GLY A 35 12.39 9.34 -11.69
N VAL A 36 11.77 10.41 -12.13
CA VAL A 36 10.69 10.39 -13.12
C VAL A 36 10.99 11.35 -14.27
N GLN A 37 10.64 10.96 -15.49
CA GLN A 37 10.77 11.83 -16.66
C GLN A 37 9.68 12.91 -16.68
N SER A 38 8.45 12.54 -16.25
CA SER A 38 7.31 13.43 -16.17
C SER A 38 6.52 13.15 -14.91
N PHE A 39 6.42 14.14 -14.04
CA PHE A 39 5.64 14.05 -12.81
C PHE A 39 4.15 13.83 -13.09
N GLY A 40 3.61 14.46 -14.12
CA GLY A 40 2.20 14.31 -14.51
C GLY A 40 1.88 12.86 -14.91
N THR A 41 2.74 12.24 -15.71
CA THR A 41 2.58 10.83 -16.12
C THR A 41 2.73 9.88 -14.93
N PHE A 42 3.76 10.08 -14.10
CA PHE A 42 3.95 9.30 -12.87
C PHE A 42 2.72 9.40 -11.95
N LYS A 43 2.24 10.60 -11.68
CA LYS A 43 1.08 10.83 -10.81
C LYS A 43 -0.18 10.11 -11.32
N ARG A 44 -0.48 10.21 -12.62
CA ARG A 44 -1.62 9.49 -13.21
C ARG A 44 -1.47 7.97 -13.05
N GLY A 45 -0.30 7.44 -13.38
CA GLY A 45 -0.01 6.02 -13.21
C GLY A 45 -0.13 5.57 -11.74
N ALA A 46 0.38 6.36 -10.81
CA ALA A 46 0.30 6.08 -9.37
C ALA A 46 -1.15 6.10 -8.85
N VAL A 47 -1.97 7.06 -9.30
CA VAL A 47 -3.41 7.10 -8.97
C VAL A 47 -4.12 5.85 -9.45
N ILE A 48 -3.94 5.50 -10.73
CA ILE A 48 -4.58 4.32 -11.33
C ILE A 48 -4.14 3.05 -10.60
N ALA A 49 -2.83 2.86 -10.43
CA ALA A 49 -2.29 1.66 -9.79
C ALA A 49 -2.74 1.54 -8.32
N LYS A 50 -2.80 2.66 -7.57
CA LYS A 50 -3.32 2.67 -6.20
C LYS A 50 -4.81 2.33 -6.16
N THR A 51 -5.60 2.89 -7.09
CA THR A 51 -7.04 2.58 -7.17
C THR A 51 -7.28 1.11 -7.47
N VAL A 52 -6.55 0.54 -8.43
CA VAL A 52 -6.61 -0.90 -8.75
C VAL A 52 -6.21 -1.75 -7.55
N SER A 53 -5.14 -1.38 -6.86
CA SER A 53 -4.67 -2.07 -5.66
C SER A 53 -5.72 -2.09 -4.53
N VAL A 54 -6.31 -0.93 -4.23
CA VAL A 54 -7.36 -0.83 -3.21
C VAL A 54 -8.61 -1.61 -3.64
N ALA A 55 -8.99 -1.56 -4.91
CA ALA A 55 -10.12 -2.31 -5.44
C ALA A 55 -9.88 -3.84 -5.34
N ALA A 56 -8.66 -4.31 -5.65
CA ALA A 56 -8.30 -5.72 -5.52
C ALA A 56 -8.47 -6.21 -4.08
N LEU A 57 -7.96 -5.44 -3.10
CA LEU A 57 -8.14 -5.76 -1.69
C LEU A 57 -9.62 -5.72 -1.27
N ALA A 58 -10.37 -4.70 -1.72
CA ALA A 58 -11.79 -4.57 -1.41
C ALA A 58 -12.60 -5.75 -1.94
N ILE A 59 -12.30 -6.24 -3.16
CA ILE A 59 -12.98 -7.39 -3.74
C ILE A 59 -12.86 -8.63 -2.84
N VAL A 60 -11.66 -8.91 -2.31
CA VAL A 60 -11.49 -10.08 -1.44
C VAL A 60 -12.02 -9.84 -0.03
N TYR A 61 -11.93 -8.61 0.48
CA TYR A 61 -12.49 -8.27 1.78
C TYR A 61 -14.01 -8.38 1.81
N LEU A 62 -14.70 -7.92 0.76
CA LEU A 62 -16.16 -7.98 0.66
C LEU A 62 -16.71 -9.39 0.41
N ARG A 63 -15.87 -10.39 0.17
CA ARG A 63 -16.26 -11.80 0.15
C ARG A 63 -16.36 -12.42 1.55
N ALA A 64 -15.70 -11.82 2.54
CA ALA A 64 -15.83 -12.22 3.93
C ALA A 64 -17.13 -11.68 4.53
N PRO A 65 -17.71 -12.34 5.55
CA PRO A 65 -18.80 -11.77 6.33
C PRO A 65 -18.43 -10.40 6.90
N ILE A 66 -19.41 -9.52 6.99
CA ILE A 66 -19.21 -8.16 7.49
C ILE A 66 -18.80 -8.20 8.97
N ASP A 67 -17.70 -7.53 9.31
CA ASP A 67 -17.25 -7.26 10.66
C ASP A 67 -17.26 -5.74 10.90
N PHE A 68 -18.13 -5.27 11.79
CA PHE A 68 -18.30 -3.84 12.03
C PHE A 68 -17.10 -3.19 12.72
N ALA A 69 -16.37 -3.92 13.58
CA ALA A 69 -15.18 -3.40 14.23
C ALA A 69 -14.06 -3.20 13.20
N SER A 70 -13.86 -4.17 12.31
CA SER A 70 -12.95 -4.06 11.17
C SER A 70 -13.31 -2.87 10.28
N LEU A 71 -14.58 -2.74 9.88
CA LEU A 71 -15.05 -1.64 9.05
C LEU A 71 -14.85 -0.26 9.71
N ALA A 72 -15.07 -0.15 11.01
CA ALA A 72 -14.86 1.10 11.74
C ALA A 72 -13.39 1.54 11.69
N VAL A 73 -12.44 0.60 11.87
CA VAL A 73 -11.01 0.90 11.81
C VAL A 73 -10.58 1.23 10.38
N ILE A 74 -11.08 0.48 9.37
CA ILE A 74 -10.83 0.75 7.95
C ILE A 74 -11.33 2.16 7.60
N ALA A 75 -12.56 2.50 7.96
CA ALA A 75 -13.16 3.81 7.69
C ALA A 75 -12.37 4.94 8.36
N ALA A 76 -11.97 4.78 9.62
CA ALA A 76 -11.14 5.75 10.34
C ALA A 76 -9.79 5.98 9.63
N GLY A 77 -9.13 4.90 9.17
CA GLY A 77 -7.89 4.97 8.40
C GLY A 77 -8.06 5.69 7.07
N ILE A 78 -9.14 5.38 6.33
CA ILE A 78 -9.46 6.05 5.06
C ILE A 78 -9.74 7.53 5.27
N LEU A 79 -10.57 7.89 6.27
CA LEU A 79 -10.89 9.28 6.59
C LEU A 79 -9.66 10.09 6.97
N LEU A 80 -8.76 9.49 7.77
CA LEU A 80 -7.49 10.11 8.12
C LEU A 80 -6.63 10.37 6.87
N ASN A 81 -6.53 9.39 5.97
CA ASN A 81 -5.78 9.50 4.72
C ASN A 81 -6.36 10.58 3.80
N VAL A 82 -7.68 10.57 3.58
CA VAL A 82 -8.38 11.55 2.75
C VAL A 82 -8.22 12.96 3.31
N ARG A 83 -8.39 13.14 4.62
CA ARG A 83 -8.20 14.45 5.26
C ARG A 83 -6.77 14.94 5.13
N ALA A 84 -5.79 14.06 5.33
CA ALA A 84 -4.38 14.39 5.18
C ALA A 84 -4.06 14.82 3.73
N ALA A 85 -4.54 14.06 2.74
CA ALA A 85 -4.37 14.38 1.32
C ALA A 85 -5.01 15.73 0.94
N ALA A 86 -6.23 16.00 1.43
CA ALA A 86 -6.92 17.26 1.18
C ALA A 86 -6.16 18.47 1.71
N VAL A 87 -5.55 18.34 2.89
CA VAL A 87 -4.77 19.42 3.52
C VAL A 87 -3.42 19.61 2.86
N LEU A 88 -2.72 18.53 2.51
CA LEU A 88 -1.40 18.58 1.87
C LEU A 88 -1.47 19.06 0.42
N GLY A 89 -2.53 18.68 -0.26
CA GLY A 89 -2.76 18.93 -1.68
C GLY A 89 -2.33 17.72 -2.54
N PHE A 90 -3.07 17.54 -3.65
CA PHE A 90 -3.00 16.34 -4.47
C PHE A 90 -1.59 16.02 -5.00
N ASP A 91 -0.87 17.04 -5.50
CA ASP A 91 0.48 16.83 -6.05
C ASP A 91 1.48 16.36 -4.98
N ARG A 92 1.39 16.91 -3.77
CA ARG A 92 2.26 16.52 -2.66
C ARG A 92 1.91 15.16 -2.07
N THR A 93 0.65 14.76 -2.15
CA THR A 93 0.19 13.41 -1.78
C THR A 93 0.90 12.31 -2.59
N TYR A 94 1.31 12.63 -3.82
CA TYR A 94 2.05 11.72 -4.70
C TYR A 94 3.55 12.07 -4.78
N TYR A 95 4.15 12.42 -3.65
CA TYR A 95 5.60 12.68 -3.54
C TYR A 95 6.11 13.81 -4.44
N GLY A 96 5.28 14.84 -4.67
CA GLY A 96 5.67 15.96 -5.52
C GLY A 96 6.89 16.72 -5.02
N HIS A 97 7.14 16.74 -3.69
CA HIS A 97 8.37 17.30 -3.14
C HIS A 97 9.59 16.43 -3.46
N GLU A 98 9.51 15.13 -3.16
CA GLU A 98 10.63 14.19 -3.26
C GLU A 98 10.97 13.83 -4.71
N VAL A 99 9.96 13.75 -5.57
CA VAL A 99 10.09 13.25 -6.95
C VAL A 99 10.16 14.39 -7.98
N ALA A 100 9.42 15.48 -7.75
CA ALA A 100 9.32 16.60 -8.68
C ALA A 100 9.96 17.90 -8.16
N GLY A 101 10.56 17.89 -6.95
CA GLY A 101 11.20 19.08 -6.39
C GLY A 101 10.24 20.21 -6.03
N LEU A 102 8.95 19.91 -5.81
CA LEU A 102 8.01 20.96 -5.37
C LEU A 102 8.45 21.54 -4.02
N PRO A 103 8.23 22.83 -3.77
CA PRO A 103 8.61 23.45 -2.51
C PRO A 103 8.02 22.72 -1.31
N LEU A 104 8.82 22.55 -0.25
CA LEU A 104 8.36 21.96 0.99
C LEU A 104 7.20 22.79 1.56
N ARG A 105 6.10 22.15 1.88
CA ARG A 105 4.95 22.77 2.53
C ARG A 105 4.83 22.25 3.96
N ARG A 106 5.12 23.11 4.92
CA ARG A 106 4.83 22.80 6.32
C ARG A 106 3.33 22.99 6.57
N VAL A 107 2.71 21.96 7.11
CA VAL A 107 1.30 21.93 7.45
C VAL A 107 1.19 21.70 8.95
N ALA A 108 0.53 22.63 9.66
CA ALA A 108 0.38 22.59 11.12
C ALA A 108 -1.07 22.30 11.58
N VAL A 109 -1.99 22.09 10.62
CA VAL A 109 -3.40 21.78 10.94
C VAL A 109 -3.62 20.27 10.98
N PHE A 110 -4.69 19.83 11.65
CA PHE A 110 -5.09 18.41 11.72
C PHE A 110 -5.21 17.80 10.30
N PRO A 111 -4.65 16.62 10.08
CA PRO A 111 -3.99 15.69 11.03
C PRO A 111 -2.48 15.89 11.19
N TYR A 112 -1.84 16.79 10.45
CA TYR A 112 -0.39 17.05 10.51
C TYR A 112 0.06 17.69 11.82
N SER A 113 -0.87 18.27 12.61
CA SER A 113 -0.59 18.71 13.98
C SER A 113 -0.32 17.57 14.97
N LEU A 114 -0.74 16.34 14.64
CA LEU A 114 -0.56 15.17 15.51
C LEU A 114 0.64 14.30 15.08
N THR A 115 0.92 14.24 13.79
CA THR A 115 1.99 13.41 13.22
C THR A 115 2.48 13.97 11.90
N ALA A 116 3.76 13.74 11.59
CA ALA A 116 4.34 14.14 10.32
C ALA A 116 3.83 13.31 9.12
N HIS A 117 3.37 12.08 9.36
CA HIS A 117 3.02 11.12 8.32
C HIS A 117 1.58 10.55 8.45
N PRO A 118 0.55 11.41 8.52
CA PRO A 118 -0.82 10.95 8.79
C PRO A 118 -1.40 10.07 7.69
N MET A 119 -0.97 10.24 6.42
CA MET A 119 -1.42 9.40 5.31
C MET A 119 -0.92 7.97 5.44
N ILE A 120 0.34 7.77 5.87
CA ILE A 120 0.89 6.43 6.08
C ILE A 120 0.19 5.76 7.26
N LEU A 121 -0.02 6.49 8.36
CA LEU A 121 -0.79 5.97 9.50
C LEU A 121 -2.22 5.60 9.10
N GLY A 122 -2.88 6.42 8.28
CA GLY A 122 -4.20 6.12 7.74
C GLY A 122 -4.21 4.85 6.90
N ASN A 123 -3.21 4.66 6.04
CA ASN A 123 -3.08 3.43 5.25
C ASN A 123 -2.81 2.21 6.15
N VAL A 124 -1.89 2.32 7.12
CA VAL A 124 -1.58 1.23 8.06
C VAL A 124 -2.83 0.85 8.86
N ALA A 125 -3.60 1.83 9.34
CA ALA A 125 -4.86 1.58 10.03
C ALA A 125 -5.90 0.92 9.10
N ALA A 126 -6.06 1.41 7.87
CA ALA A 126 -7.02 0.84 6.93
C ALA A 126 -6.68 -0.60 6.55
N PHE A 127 -5.42 -0.88 6.18
CA PHE A 127 -4.99 -2.22 5.82
C PHE A 127 -4.91 -3.16 7.04
N GLY A 128 -4.40 -2.67 8.18
CA GLY A 128 -4.38 -3.42 9.44
C GLY A 128 -5.77 -3.72 9.96
N GLY A 129 -6.71 -2.79 9.77
CA GLY A 129 -8.12 -2.96 10.13
C GLY A 129 -8.77 -4.17 9.47
N THR A 130 -8.35 -4.56 8.25
CA THR A 130 -8.88 -5.76 7.60
C THR A 130 -8.53 -7.05 8.36
N LEU A 131 -7.43 -7.05 9.13
CA LEU A 131 -7.00 -8.21 9.94
C LEU A 131 -7.85 -8.44 11.19
N ILE A 132 -8.70 -7.49 11.57
CA ILE A 132 -9.66 -7.65 12.67
C ILE A 132 -10.76 -8.64 12.27
N ASN A 133 -11.14 -8.67 10.99
CA ASN A 133 -12.10 -9.62 10.46
C ASN A 133 -11.47 -11.02 10.39
N ASP A 134 -11.92 -11.94 11.25
CA ASP A 134 -11.36 -13.29 11.37
C ASP A 134 -11.48 -14.09 10.07
N ALA A 135 -12.61 -13.97 9.37
CA ALA A 135 -12.84 -14.71 8.13
C ALA A 135 -11.91 -14.22 7.01
N PHE A 136 -11.71 -12.91 6.90
CA PHE A 136 -10.72 -12.35 5.98
C PHE A 136 -9.30 -12.75 6.39
N ARG A 137 -8.96 -12.61 7.68
CA ARG A 137 -7.63 -12.92 8.21
C ARG A 137 -7.25 -14.38 7.96
N ALA A 138 -8.18 -15.31 8.13
CA ALA A 138 -7.90 -16.75 7.94
C ALA A 138 -7.29 -17.08 6.57
N GLN A 139 -7.66 -16.33 5.52
CA GLN A 139 -7.22 -16.58 4.15
C GLN A 139 -6.25 -15.49 3.61
N TRP A 140 -6.48 -14.23 3.98
CA TRP A 140 -5.83 -13.08 3.33
C TRP A 140 -4.89 -12.28 4.24
N TRP A 141 -4.54 -12.80 5.44
CA TRP A 141 -3.61 -12.10 6.34
C TRP A 141 -2.28 -11.72 5.68
N PRO A 142 -1.67 -12.54 4.75
CA PRO A 142 -0.40 -12.14 4.16
C PRO A 142 -0.58 -10.91 3.27
N LEU A 143 -1.69 -10.81 2.52
CA LEU A 143 -1.99 -9.66 1.67
C LEU A 143 -2.05 -8.35 2.48
N ALA A 144 -2.83 -8.33 3.56
CA ALA A 144 -2.96 -7.15 4.41
C ALA A 144 -1.63 -6.81 5.13
N SER A 145 -0.95 -7.82 5.68
CA SER A 145 0.35 -7.63 6.35
C SER A 145 1.41 -7.06 5.41
N LEU A 146 1.43 -7.50 4.16
CA LEU A 146 2.33 -6.96 3.14
C LEU A 146 2.00 -5.51 2.80
N HIS A 147 0.72 -5.12 2.70
CA HIS A 147 0.33 -3.73 2.54
C HIS A 147 0.82 -2.86 3.70
N VAL A 148 0.66 -3.33 4.94
CA VAL A 148 1.18 -2.63 6.13
C VAL A 148 2.70 -2.50 6.07
N ALA A 149 3.42 -3.59 5.81
CA ALA A 149 4.88 -3.60 5.72
C ALA A 149 5.41 -2.67 4.62
N LEU A 150 4.76 -2.66 3.44
CA LEU A 150 5.15 -1.79 2.33
C LEU A 150 4.85 -0.30 2.60
N ASN A 151 3.79 0.03 3.32
CA ASN A 151 3.57 1.40 3.77
C ASN A 151 4.64 1.86 4.77
N ILE A 152 5.09 0.98 5.67
CA ILE A 152 6.23 1.26 6.55
C ILE A 152 7.51 1.42 5.73
N GLY A 153 7.71 0.59 4.71
CA GLY A 153 8.83 0.73 3.77
C GLY A 153 8.82 2.07 3.02
N LEU A 154 7.67 2.54 2.58
CA LEU A 154 7.52 3.88 1.98
C LEU A 154 7.89 4.99 2.96
N LEU A 155 7.50 4.87 4.24
CA LEU A 155 7.90 5.81 5.28
C LEU A 155 9.43 5.86 5.43
N VAL A 156 10.08 4.70 5.46
CA VAL A 156 11.55 4.62 5.55
C VAL A 156 12.21 5.27 4.34
N MET A 157 11.67 5.08 3.12
CA MET A 157 12.18 5.73 1.91
C MET A 157 12.00 7.26 1.95
N GLU A 158 10.85 7.73 2.41
CA GLU A 158 10.55 9.16 2.59
C GLU A 158 11.52 9.81 3.58
N LEU A 159 11.73 9.18 4.75
CA LEU A 159 12.67 9.65 5.77
C LEU A 159 14.13 9.63 5.30
N ALA A 160 14.52 8.65 4.48
CA ALA A 160 15.87 8.55 3.93
C ALA A 160 16.18 9.65 2.91
N GLY A 161 15.15 10.24 2.30
CA GLY A 161 15.26 11.32 1.31
C GLY A 161 15.98 10.91 0.02
N THR A 162 16.02 11.83 -0.94
CA THR A 162 16.63 11.60 -2.27
C THR A 162 18.16 11.51 -2.25
N GLY A 163 18.81 11.97 -1.15
CA GLY A 163 20.27 11.96 -1.02
C GLY A 163 20.89 10.55 -0.91
N ARG A 164 20.10 9.53 -0.59
CA ARG A 164 20.54 8.14 -0.45
C ARG A 164 20.01 7.22 -1.53
N ARG A 165 19.82 7.73 -2.74
CA ARG A 165 19.25 6.97 -3.89
C ARG A 165 19.84 5.57 -4.09
N ARG A 166 21.16 5.39 -3.88
CA ARG A 166 21.81 4.07 -4.03
C ARG A 166 21.32 3.06 -2.99
N ALA A 167 21.20 3.47 -1.73
CA ALA A 167 20.69 2.62 -0.66
C ALA A 167 19.20 2.29 -0.88
N VAL A 168 18.41 3.27 -1.34
CA VAL A 168 17.00 3.07 -1.71
C VAL A 168 16.88 2.10 -2.90
N ARG A 169 17.75 2.20 -3.91
CA ARG A 169 17.76 1.28 -5.07
C ARG A 169 17.96 -0.16 -4.65
N ILE A 170 18.96 -0.41 -3.84
CA ILE A 170 19.33 -1.77 -3.43
C ILE A 170 18.33 -2.29 -2.40
N GLY A 171 18.12 -1.56 -1.31
CA GLY A 171 17.25 -1.98 -0.21
C GLY A 171 15.79 -2.11 -0.63
N GLY A 172 15.26 -1.11 -1.35
CA GLY A 172 13.89 -1.13 -1.85
C GLY A 172 13.64 -2.26 -2.86
N GLY A 173 14.60 -2.51 -3.75
CA GLY A 173 14.52 -3.61 -4.72
C GLY A 173 14.51 -4.98 -4.05
N VAL A 174 15.36 -5.19 -3.04
CA VAL A 174 15.40 -6.44 -2.26
C VAL A 174 14.11 -6.65 -1.48
N VAL A 175 13.61 -5.61 -0.80
CA VAL A 175 12.34 -5.67 -0.05
C VAL A 175 11.19 -5.97 -0.99
N LEU A 176 11.12 -5.29 -2.13
CA LEU A 176 10.04 -5.48 -3.10
C LEU A 176 10.07 -6.89 -3.71
N ALA A 177 11.24 -7.36 -4.15
CA ALA A 177 11.40 -8.71 -4.70
C ALA A 177 11.08 -9.78 -3.66
N GLY A 178 11.56 -9.64 -2.42
CA GLY A 178 11.25 -10.53 -1.32
C GLY A 178 9.75 -10.54 -0.97
N THR A 179 9.12 -9.37 -1.02
CA THR A 179 7.68 -9.22 -0.76
C THR A 179 6.84 -9.88 -1.85
N LEU A 180 7.18 -9.65 -3.13
CA LEU A 180 6.50 -10.30 -4.25
C LEU A 180 6.69 -11.82 -4.22
N PHE A 181 7.89 -12.30 -3.90
CA PHE A 181 8.18 -13.72 -3.75
C PHE A 181 7.36 -14.34 -2.59
N ALA A 182 7.33 -13.68 -1.43
CA ALA A 182 6.53 -14.12 -0.29
C ALA A 182 5.02 -14.12 -0.62
N ALA A 183 4.54 -13.11 -1.35
CA ALA A 183 3.16 -13.03 -1.80
C ALA A 183 2.77 -14.17 -2.75
N VAL A 184 3.67 -14.50 -3.70
CA VAL A 184 3.48 -15.64 -4.61
C VAL A 184 3.45 -16.96 -3.83
N LEU A 185 4.40 -17.17 -2.91
CA LEU A 185 4.41 -18.38 -2.07
C LEU A 185 3.18 -18.49 -1.19
N ALA A 186 2.73 -17.37 -0.58
CA ALA A 186 1.50 -17.36 0.21
C ALA A 186 0.27 -17.65 -0.66
N GLY A 187 0.19 -17.06 -1.86
CA GLY A 187 -0.88 -17.33 -2.82
C GLY A 187 -0.91 -18.77 -3.34
N LEU A 188 0.26 -19.43 -3.42
CA LEU A 188 0.37 -20.85 -3.81
C LEU A 188 0.18 -21.79 -2.61
N GLY A 189 0.47 -21.34 -1.38
CA GLY A 189 0.44 -22.16 -0.16
C GLY A 189 -0.87 -22.12 0.62
N THR A 190 -1.79 -21.20 0.28
CA THR A 190 -3.16 -21.15 0.84
C THR A 190 -4.11 -22.12 0.14
N SER A 191 -3.55 -23.03 -0.63
CA SER A 191 -4.23 -24.07 -1.38
C SER A 191 -4.18 -25.43 -0.65
#